data_cc6852f56373960804b1f139259238d7
#
_entry.id   cc6852f56373960804b1f139259238d7
#
_cell.length_a   1.000
_cell.length_b   1.000
_cell.length_c   1.000
_cell.angle_alpha   90.00
_cell.angle_beta   90.00
_cell.angle_gamma   90.00
#
_symmetry.space_group_name_H-M   'P 1'
#
loop_
_entity.id
_entity.type
_entity.pdbx_description
1 polymer ?
#
loop_
_entity_poly.entity_id
_entity_poly.type
_entity_poly.pdbx_seq_one_letter_code
_entity_poly.pdbx_strand_id
1 'polypeptide(L)'
;MEELSFWVGIIASAAFAITGVLAISERGVDLFGVLVLGIITAIGGGTMRDVIMGVPVFWADAPIYILVAAIASILTFYAESTLSQPQVYKAILYIDGLGAALFAIQGADKAWHYDFGGSVAAIILGLVTAIGGGLIRDVLAGRKTLLMSYELYAIPVSLGCMLYVLLLNYFPEYAIPVSYTHLTLPTSDLV
;
A
#
# COMPACT_ATOMS: atom_id res chain seq x y z
N MET A 1 19.03 -1.38 -7.99
CA MET A 1 17.86 -1.97 -7.32
C MET A 1 17.23 -0.99 -6.32
N GLU A 2 18.01 -0.25 -5.55
CA GLU A 2 17.49 0.77 -4.60
C GLU A 2 16.65 1.85 -5.28
N GLU A 3 17.04 2.32 -6.46
CA GLU A 3 16.24 3.31 -7.20
C GLU A 3 14.86 2.80 -7.60
N LEU A 4 14.74 1.55 -8.05
CA LEU A 4 13.44 0.98 -8.42
C LEU A 4 12.54 0.85 -7.18
N SER A 5 13.05 0.32 -6.08
CA SER A 5 12.32 0.21 -4.81
C SER A 5 11.88 1.58 -4.29
N PHE A 6 12.71 2.60 -4.43
CA PHE A 6 12.37 3.98 -4.08
C PHE A 6 11.17 4.50 -4.89
N TRP A 7 11.23 4.42 -6.23
CA TRP A 7 10.14 4.90 -7.09
C TRP A 7 8.85 4.12 -6.89
N VAL A 8 8.94 2.81 -6.69
CA VAL A 8 7.80 1.96 -6.35
C VAL A 8 7.15 2.41 -5.04
N GLY A 9 7.95 2.69 -4.01
CA GLY A 9 7.44 3.22 -2.75
C GLY A 9 6.77 4.58 -2.87
N ILE A 10 7.31 5.48 -3.71
CA ILE A 10 6.72 6.79 -4.00
C ILE A 10 5.33 6.63 -4.66
N ILE A 11 5.24 5.77 -5.69
CA ILE A 11 3.98 5.52 -6.40
C ILE A 11 2.94 4.90 -5.46
N ALA A 12 3.35 3.89 -4.68
CA ALA A 12 2.47 3.24 -3.71
C ALA A 12 1.98 4.22 -2.63
N SER A 13 2.87 5.09 -2.11
CA SER A 13 2.49 6.11 -1.13
C SER A 13 1.49 7.12 -1.70
N ALA A 14 1.67 7.56 -2.96
CA ALA A 14 0.71 8.42 -3.64
C ALA A 14 -0.65 7.71 -3.81
N ALA A 15 -0.64 6.45 -4.25
CA ALA A 15 -1.86 5.65 -4.42
C ALA A 15 -2.64 5.54 -3.10
N PHE A 16 -1.99 5.17 -2.01
CA PHE A 16 -2.65 5.08 -0.70
C PHE A 16 -3.12 6.43 -0.16
N ALA A 17 -2.38 7.52 -0.39
CA ALA A 17 -2.83 8.86 -0.01
C ALA A 17 -4.11 9.25 -0.76
N ILE A 18 -4.19 8.99 -2.07
CA ILE A 18 -5.39 9.19 -2.88
C ILE A 18 -6.58 8.41 -2.30
N THR A 19 -6.40 7.13 -2.02
CA THR A 19 -7.50 6.32 -1.47
C THR A 19 -7.90 6.76 -0.06
N GLY A 20 -6.97 7.30 0.73
CA GLY A 20 -7.23 7.90 2.02
C GLY A 20 -8.21 9.07 1.93
N VAL A 21 -7.98 9.99 0.98
CA VAL A 21 -8.86 11.12 0.71
C VAL A 21 -10.23 10.65 0.22
N LEU A 22 -10.26 9.79 -0.79
CA LEU A 22 -11.49 9.27 -1.37
C LEU A 22 -12.36 8.52 -0.35
N ALA A 23 -11.76 7.94 0.69
CA ALA A 23 -12.49 7.22 1.73
C ALA A 23 -13.39 8.11 2.59
N ILE A 24 -13.10 9.42 2.68
CA ILE A 24 -13.84 10.40 3.50
C ILE A 24 -14.47 11.53 2.69
N SER A 25 -14.40 11.46 1.36
CA SER A 25 -14.91 12.50 0.44
C SER A 25 -16.35 12.93 0.70
N GLU A 26 -17.23 12.00 1.14
CA GLU A 26 -18.63 12.28 1.44
C GLU A 26 -18.89 12.96 2.78
N ARG A 27 -17.89 13.09 3.65
CA ARG A 27 -18.10 13.48 5.04
C ARG A 27 -17.98 14.97 5.30
N GLY A 28 -17.66 15.77 4.28
CA GLY A 28 -17.43 17.21 4.44
C GLY A 28 -16.28 17.52 5.39
N VAL A 29 -15.26 16.68 5.39
CA VAL A 29 -14.04 16.87 6.21
C VAL A 29 -13.20 17.99 5.61
N ASP A 30 -12.60 18.81 6.45
CA ASP A 30 -11.73 19.90 6.02
C ASP A 30 -10.40 19.39 5.44
N LEU A 31 -9.66 20.28 4.80
CA LEU A 31 -8.39 19.95 4.16
C LEU A 31 -7.38 19.35 5.14
N PHE A 32 -7.39 19.77 6.40
CA PHE A 32 -6.46 19.25 7.41
C PHE A 32 -6.75 17.80 7.75
N GLY A 33 -8.02 17.46 7.98
CA GLY A 33 -8.45 16.07 8.21
C GLY A 33 -8.15 15.16 7.03
N VAL A 34 -8.35 15.66 5.81
CA VAL A 34 -7.99 14.96 4.56
C VAL A 34 -6.49 14.70 4.47
N LEU A 35 -5.66 15.71 4.75
CA LEU A 35 -4.21 15.56 4.77
C LEU A 35 -3.75 14.51 5.79
N VAL A 36 -4.27 14.59 7.01
CA VAL A 36 -3.92 13.64 8.07
C VAL A 36 -4.27 12.21 7.67
N LEU A 37 -5.49 11.97 7.16
CA LEU A 37 -5.90 10.61 6.78
C LEU A 37 -5.13 10.11 5.57
N GLY A 38 -4.88 10.94 4.57
CA GLY A 38 -4.10 10.56 3.40
C GLY A 38 -2.67 10.19 3.77
N ILE A 39 -1.99 11.00 4.59
CA ILE A 39 -0.64 10.71 5.06
C ILE A 39 -0.63 9.42 5.89
N ILE A 40 -1.51 9.28 6.89
CA ILE A 40 -1.57 8.07 7.73
C ILE A 40 -1.82 6.82 6.89
N THR A 41 -2.69 6.91 5.88
CA THR A 41 -2.95 5.78 4.97
C THR A 41 -1.69 5.40 4.19
N ALA A 42 -0.96 6.39 3.68
CA ALA A 42 0.23 6.19 2.86
C ALA A 42 1.40 5.56 3.63
N ILE A 43 1.64 6.02 4.87
CA ILE A 43 2.80 5.58 5.65
C ILE A 43 2.47 4.48 6.66
N GLY A 44 1.19 4.23 6.95
CA GLY A 44 0.74 3.39 8.06
C GLY A 44 1.26 1.96 7.98
N GLY A 45 1.10 1.29 6.84
CA GLY A 45 1.54 -0.10 6.66
C GLY A 45 3.05 -0.27 6.81
N GLY A 46 3.84 0.60 6.18
CA GLY A 46 5.29 0.59 6.31
C GLY A 46 5.77 0.94 7.72
N THR A 47 5.07 1.84 8.41
CA THR A 47 5.35 2.16 9.82
C THR A 47 5.11 0.96 10.73
N MET A 48 3.99 0.25 10.55
CA MET A 48 3.71 -0.98 11.31
C MET A 48 4.81 -2.02 11.10
N ARG A 49 5.22 -2.24 9.84
CA ARG A 49 6.33 -3.14 9.53
C ARG A 49 7.61 -2.74 10.26
N ASP A 50 8.03 -1.48 10.13
CA ASP A 50 9.30 -1.02 10.68
C ASP A 50 9.32 -1.07 12.21
N VAL A 51 8.19 -0.76 12.85
CA VAL A 51 8.03 -0.90 14.31
C VAL A 51 8.12 -2.37 14.75
N ILE A 52 7.49 -3.29 14.02
CA ILE A 52 7.59 -4.73 14.32
C ILE A 52 9.04 -5.23 14.17
N MET A 53 9.74 -4.74 13.15
CA MET A 53 11.15 -5.09 12.92
C MET A 53 12.11 -4.43 13.92
N GLY A 54 11.67 -3.43 14.68
CA GLY A 54 12.52 -2.67 15.58
C GLY A 54 13.55 -1.78 14.86
N VAL A 55 13.24 -1.36 13.61
CA VAL A 55 14.11 -0.49 12.79
C VAL A 55 13.53 0.92 12.69
N PRO A 56 14.37 1.93 12.35
CA PRO A 56 13.87 3.27 12.08
C PRO A 56 12.78 3.26 11.01
N VAL A 57 11.73 4.06 11.21
CA VAL A 57 10.62 4.15 10.26
C VAL A 57 11.09 4.81 8.97
N PHE A 58 10.76 4.22 7.83
CA PHE A 58 11.28 4.59 6.50
C PHE A 58 11.08 6.07 6.12
N TRP A 59 9.98 6.68 6.55
CA TRP A 59 9.70 8.09 6.27
C TRP A 59 10.50 9.08 7.13
N ALA A 60 11.11 8.63 8.23
CA ALA A 60 11.99 9.48 9.03
C ALA A 60 13.33 9.72 8.31
N ASP A 61 13.85 8.69 7.64
CA ASP A 61 15.07 8.79 6.84
C ASP A 61 14.80 9.42 5.46
N ALA A 62 13.59 9.26 4.92
CA ALA A 62 13.18 9.78 3.62
C ALA A 62 11.85 10.55 3.71
N PRO A 63 11.86 11.84 4.17
CA PRO A 63 10.64 12.65 4.33
C PRO A 63 9.85 12.88 3.03
N ILE A 64 10.46 12.59 1.89
CA ILE A 64 9.83 12.68 0.56
C ILE A 64 8.52 11.87 0.49
N TYR A 65 8.42 10.73 1.21
CA TYR A 65 7.19 9.94 1.25
C TYR A 65 6.02 10.72 1.86
N ILE A 66 6.26 11.46 2.93
CA ILE A 66 5.24 12.34 3.55
C ILE A 66 4.88 13.47 2.61
N LEU A 67 5.86 14.08 1.96
CA LEU A 67 5.62 15.18 1.00
C LEU A 67 4.76 14.71 -0.18
N VAL A 68 5.08 13.56 -0.76
CA VAL A 68 4.31 12.97 -1.86
C VAL A 68 2.89 12.64 -1.41
N ALA A 69 2.72 12.04 -0.23
CA ALA A 69 1.40 11.74 0.32
C ALA A 69 0.58 13.03 0.54
N ALA A 70 1.20 14.09 1.05
CA ALA A 70 0.55 15.39 1.25
C ALA A 70 0.11 16.02 -0.09
N ILE A 71 1.00 16.05 -1.08
CA ILE A 71 0.69 16.58 -2.41
C ILE A 71 -0.44 15.78 -3.06
N ALA A 72 -0.36 14.45 -3.05
CA ALA A 72 -1.39 13.58 -3.59
C ALA A 72 -2.75 13.80 -2.89
N SER A 73 -2.74 13.97 -1.57
CA SER A 73 -3.96 14.25 -0.79
C SER A 73 -4.59 15.58 -1.20
N ILE A 74 -3.80 16.65 -1.32
CA ILE A 74 -4.29 17.98 -1.73
C ILE A 74 -4.88 17.92 -3.14
N LEU A 75 -4.17 17.32 -4.09
CA LEU A 75 -4.64 17.21 -5.47
C LEU A 75 -5.95 16.42 -5.55
N THR A 76 -6.05 15.31 -4.82
CA THR A 76 -7.25 14.50 -4.79
C THR A 76 -8.43 15.23 -4.15
N PHE A 77 -8.20 15.99 -3.06
CA PHE A 77 -9.24 16.78 -2.41
C PHE A 77 -9.94 17.75 -3.36
N TYR A 78 -9.18 18.42 -4.22
CA TYR A 78 -9.77 19.33 -5.21
C TYR A 78 -10.38 18.61 -6.43
N ALA A 79 -9.88 17.42 -6.76
CA ALA A 79 -10.36 16.63 -7.89
C ALA A 79 -11.60 15.79 -7.58
N GLU A 80 -11.79 15.37 -6.33
CA GLU A 80 -12.86 14.43 -5.94
C GLU A 80 -14.28 14.93 -6.20
N SER A 81 -14.49 16.25 -6.15
CA SER A 81 -15.80 16.86 -6.38
C SER A 81 -16.39 16.58 -7.76
N THR A 82 -15.55 16.11 -8.71
CA THR A 82 -15.97 15.75 -10.07
C THR A 82 -16.39 14.29 -10.22
N LEU A 83 -16.15 13.46 -9.17
CA LEU A 83 -16.41 12.01 -9.22
C LEU A 83 -17.79 11.67 -8.64
N SER A 84 -18.49 10.74 -9.31
CA SER A 84 -19.69 10.12 -8.72
C SER A 84 -19.31 9.04 -7.69
N GLN A 85 -20.22 8.72 -6.77
CA GLN A 85 -19.96 7.72 -5.72
C GLN A 85 -19.53 6.33 -6.23
N PRO A 86 -20.16 5.76 -7.29
CA PRO A 86 -19.68 4.51 -7.85
C PRO A 86 -18.27 4.60 -8.45
N GLN A 87 -17.89 5.77 -8.98
CA GLN A 87 -16.54 6.00 -9.50
C GLN A 87 -15.52 6.08 -8.37
N VAL A 88 -15.86 6.76 -7.27
CA VAL A 88 -15.01 6.82 -6.06
C VAL A 88 -14.74 5.42 -5.52
N TYR A 89 -15.79 4.59 -5.35
CA TYR A 89 -15.62 3.22 -4.88
C TYR A 89 -14.70 2.39 -5.78
N LYS A 90 -14.92 2.44 -7.09
CA LYS A 90 -14.06 1.74 -8.05
C LYS A 90 -12.61 2.25 -8.02
N ALA A 91 -12.43 3.57 -7.95
CA ALA A 91 -11.10 4.17 -7.86
C ALA A 91 -10.36 3.69 -6.60
N ILE A 92 -11.01 3.68 -5.43
CA ILE A 92 -10.43 3.14 -4.21
C ILE A 92 -10.00 1.69 -4.43
N LEU A 93 -10.86 0.84 -4.97
CA LEU A 93 -10.58 -0.59 -5.14
C LEU A 93 -9.35 -0.84 -6.02
N TYR A 94 -9.27 -0.19 -7.20
CA TYR A 94 -8.16 -0.39 -8.13
C TYR A 94 -6.85 0.24 -7.66
N ILE A 95 -6.91 1.48 -7.17
CA ILE A 95 -5.71 2.21 -6.72
C ILE A 95 -5.15 1.57 -5.46
N ASP A 96 -6.01 1.15 -4.54
CA ASP A 96 -5.62 0.44 -3.32
C ASP A 96 -4.98 -0.92 -3.67
N GLY A 97 -5.57 -1.66 -4.59
CA GLY A 97 -5.03 -2.93 -5.07
C GLY A 97 -3.62 -2.79 -5.67
N LEU A 98 -3.42 -1.77 -6.51
CA LEU A 98 -2.10 -1.47 -7.06
C LEU A 98 -1.10 -1.08 -5.97
N GLY A 99 -1.48 -0.17 -5.08
CA GLY A 99 -0.63 0.26 -3.98
C GLY A 99 -0.25 -0.89 -3.04
N ALA A 100 -1.22 -1.75 -2.71
CA ALA A 100 -0.98 -2.93 -1.89
C ALA A 100 -0.03 -3.93 -2.55
N ALA A 101 -0.18 -4.19 -3.86
CA ALA A 101 0.72 -5.06 -4.61
C ALA A 101 2.18 -4.56 -4.54
N LEU A 102 2.38 -3.26 -4.75
CA LEU A 102 3.70 -2.64 -4.70
C LEU A 102 4.31 -2.69 -3.28
N PHE A 103 3.53 -2.34 -2.27
CA PHE A 103 3.98 -2.39 -0.87
C PHE A 103 4.17 -3.80 -0.33
N ALA A 104 3.45 -4.80 -0.84
CA ALA A 104 3.64 -6.20 -0.49
C ALA A 104 5.06 -6.67 -0.79
N ILE A 105 5.51 -6.40 -2.02
CA ILE A 105 6.87 -6.77 -2.44
C ILE A 105 7.90 -6.00 -1.63
N GLN A 106 7.74 -4.68 -1.52
CA GLN A 106 8.68 -3.83 -0.80
C GLN A 106 8.79 -4.21 0.69
N GLY A 107 7.67 -4.60 1.31
CA GLY A 107 7.63 -5.05 2.69
C GLY A 107 8.32 -6.39 2.90
N ALA A 108 8.06 -7.34 2.00
CA ALA A 108 8.70 -8.66 2.03
C ALA A 108 10.20 -8.57 1.75
N ASP A 109 10.59 -7.75 0.76
CA ASP A 109 11.98 -7.50 0.40
C ASP A 109 12.79 -6.91 1.57
N LYS A 110 12.24 -5.87 2.21
CA LYS A 110 12.89 -5.26 3.38
C LYS A 110 13.08 -6.27 4.51
N ALA A 111 12.05 -7.03 4.86
CA ALA A 111 12.14 -8.04 5.92
C ALA A 111 13.16 -9.13 5.60
N TRP A 112 13.24 -9.54 4.33
CA TRP A 112 14.22 -10.51 3.85
C TRP A 112 15.65 -10.01 3.99
N HIS A 113 15.94 -8.79 3.53
CA HIS A 113 17.28 -8.21 3.58
C HIS A 113 17.76 -7.87 5.00
N TYR A 114 16.85 -7.66 5.93
CA TYR A 114 17.18 -7.52 7.36
C TYR A 114 17.30 -8.86 8.09
N ASP A 115 17.17 -9.99 7.39
CA ASP A 115 17.18 -11.34 7.97
C ASP A 115 16.21 -11.50 9.16
N PHE A 116 15.06 -10.83 9.05
CA PHE A 116 14.06 -10.80 10.11
C PHE A 116 13.14 -12.02 10.03
N GLY A 117 13.46 -13.07 10.82
CA GLY A 117 12.57 -14.22 10.98
C GLY A 117 12.36 -15.11 9.75
N GLY A 118 13.22 -14.96 8.72
CA GLY A 118 13.22 -15.80 7.52
C GLY A 118 12.01 -15.62 6.61
N SER A 119 11.74 -16.61 5.77
CA SER A 119 10.72 -16.57 4.71
C SER A 119 9.30 -16.27 5.23
N VAL A 120 8.91 -16.86 6.35
CA VAL A 120 7.56 -16.68 6.92
C VAL A 120 7.36 -15.24 7.39
N ALA A 121 8.35 -14.69 8.09
CA ALA A 121 8.26 -13.30 8.57
C ALA A 121 8.25 -12.32 7.39
N ALA A 122 9.04 -12.56 6.34
CA ALA A 122 9.02 -11.74 5.13
C ALA A 122 7.63 -11.72 4.47
N ILE A 123 6.95 -12.86 4.36
CA ILE A 123 5.58 -12.95 3.83
C ILE A 123 4.62 -12.16 4.71
N ILE A 124 4.65 -12.37 6.03
CA ILE A 124 3.75 -11.70 6.97
C ILE A 124 3.97 -10.18 6.95
N LEU A 125 5.22 -9.71 6.96
CA LEU A 125 5.54 -8.29 6.95
C LEU A 125 5.23 -7.64 5.60
N GLY A 126 5.35 -8.38 4.49
CA GLY A 126 4.84 -7.95 3.20
C GLY A 126 3.33 -7.70 3.25
N LEU A 127 2.56 -8.66 3.80
CA LEU A 127 1.12 -8.52 3.98
C LEU A 127 0.75 -7.35 4.90
N VAL A 128 1.40 -7.23 6.05
CA VAL A 128 1.18 -6.11 6.99
C VAL A 128 1.44 -4.77 6.32
N THR A 129 2.50 -4.68 5.51
CA THR A 129 2.83 -3.45 4.77
C THR A 129 1.76 -3.14 3.73
N ALA A 130 1.31 -4.14 2.99
CA ALA A 130 0.35 -4.00 1.92
C ALA A 130 -1.04 -3.56 2.39
N ILE A 131 -1.56 -4.24 3.43
CA ILE A 131 -2.95 -4.03 3.87
C ILE A 131 -3.08 -3.04 5.05
N GLY A 132 -2.00 -2.81 5.78
CA GLY A 132 -2.02 -2.04 7.03
C GLY A 132 -2.49 -0.60 6.83
N GLY A 133 -2.03 0.08 5.78
CA GLY A 133 -2.44 1.44 5.44
C GLY A 133 -3.95 1.53 5.16
N GLY A 134 -4.45 0.65 4.30
CA GLY A 134 -5.88 0.56 3.96
C GLY A 134 -6.75 0.18 5.16
N LEU A 135 -6.27 -0.70 6.02
CA LEU A 135 -6.97 -1.08 7.25
C LEU A 135 -7.12 0.11 8.20
N ILE A 136 -6.02 0.84 8.46
CA ILE A 136 -6.05 2.05 9.29
C ILE A 136 -7.01 3.08 8.68
N ARG A 137 -6.93 3.32 7.38
CA ARG A 137 -7.84 4.20 6.64
C ARG A 137 -9.29 3.85 6.88
N ASP A 138 -9.66 2.59 6.64
CA ASP A 138 -11.06 2.16 6.71
C ASP A 138 -11.61 2.24 8.14
N VAL A 139 -10.79 1.92 9.14
CA VAL A 139 -11.16 2.07 10.57
C VAL A 139 -11.37 3.54 10.92
N LEU A 140 -10.44 4.43 10.56
CA LEU A 140 -10.55 5.86 10.84
C LEU A 140 -11.70 6.51 10.07
N ALA A 141 -11.91 6.07 8.83
CA ALA A 141 -13.06 6.49 8.02
C ALA A 141 -14.38 5.83 8.44
N GLY A 142 -14.41 4.95 9.44
CA GLY A 142 -15.61 4.23 9.86
C GLY A 142 -16.30 3.47 8.72
N ARG A 143 -15.51 2.91 7.79
CA ARG A 143 -15.96 2.12 6.64
C ARG A 143 -15.78 0.64 6.92
N LYS A 144 -16.54 -0.20 6.21
CA LYS A 144 -16.25 -1.63 6.19
C LYS A 144 -14.89 -1.84 5.49
N THR A 145 -13.99 -2.55 6.15
CA THR A 145 -12.64 -2.78 5.61
C THR A 145 -12.70 -3.62 4.34
N LEU A 146 -11.85 -3.31 3.35
CA LEU A 146 -11.73 -4.11 2.13
C LEU A 146 -11.33 -5.55 2.44
N LEU A 147 -10.54 -5.77 3.49
CA LEU A 147 -10.16 -7.10 3.95
C LEU A 147 -11.38 -7.97 4.34
N MET A 148 -12.46 -7.37 4.83
CA MET A 148 -13.71 -8.05 5.23
C MET A 148 -14.81 -7.96 4.17
N SER A 149 -14.48 -7.45 2.98
CA SER A 149 -15.39 -7.43 1.85
C SER A 149 -15.39 -8.78 1.12
N TYR A 150 -16.39 -8.99 0.25
CA TYR A 150 -16.41 -10.16 -0.64
C TYR A 150 -15.33 -10.12 -1.73
N GLU A 151 -14.64 -8.99 -1.88
CA GLU A 151 -13.53 -8.84 -2.81
C GLU A 151 -12.35 -9.69 -2.33
N LEU A 152 -11.81 -10.52 -3.22
CA LEU A 152 -10.67 -11.41 -2.92
C LEU A 152 -9.34 -10.63 -2.87
N TYR A 153 -9.35 -9.50 -2.15
CA TYR A 153 -8.24 -8.54 -2.12
C TYR A 153 -6.96 -9.11 -1.48
N ALA A 154 -7.09 -9.79 -0.33
CA ALA A 154 -5.94 -10.28 0.41
C ALA A 154 -5.29 -11.53 -0.22
N ILE A 155 -6.04 -12.34 -0.96
CA ILE A 155 -5.54 -13.59 -1.54
C ILE A 155 -4.47 -13.34 -2.61
N PRO A 156 -4.70 -12.51 -3.64
CA PRO A 156 -3.66 -12.18 -4.63
C PRO A 156 -2.41 -11.58 -3.99
N VAL A 157 -2.57 -10.70 -3.02
CA VAL A 157 -1.43 -10.07 -2.30
C VAL A 157 -0.63 -11.14 -1.54
N SER A 158 -1.31 -12.07 -0.86
CA SER A 158 -0.65 -13.18 -0.15
C SER A 158 0.12 -14.09 -1.10
N LEU A 159 -0.50 -14.49 -2.21
CA LEU A 159 0.14 -15.32 -3.22
C LEU A 159 1.34 -14.61 -3.84
N GLY A 160 1.24 -13.30 -4.08
CA GLY A 160 2.34 -12.51 -4.59
C GLY A 160 3.53 -12.44 -3.63
N CYS A 161 3.28 -12.23 -2.32
CA CYS A 161 4.34 -12.29 -1.32
C CYS A 161 4.99 -13.68 -1.24
N MET A 162 4.19 -14.75 -1.28
CA MET A 162 4.71 -16.12 -1.28
C MET A 162 5.59 -16.38 -2.50
N LEU A 163 5.10 -16.02 -3.68
CA LEU A 163 5.86 -16.18 -4.93
C LEU A 163 7.16 -15.38 -4.88
N TYR A 164 7.11 -14.14 -4.42
CA TYR A 164 8.29 -13.29 -4.29
C TYR A 164 9.35 -13.92 -3.39
N VAL A 165 8.96 -14.37 -2.18
CA VAL A 165 9.88 -14.99 -1.23
C VAL A 165 10.42 -16.32 -1.75
N LEU A 166 9.61 -17.12 -2.47
CA LEU A 166 10.09 -18.34 -3.14
C LEU A 166 11.15 -18.01 -4.21
N LEU A 167 10.91 -16.97 -5.01
CA LEU A 167 11.88 -16.54 -6.02
C LEU A 167 13.18 -16.04 -5.38
N LEU A 168 13.11 -15.31 -4.28
CA LEU A 168 14.30 -14.88 -3.54
C LEU A 168 15.14 -16.08 -3.03
N ASN A 169 14.47 -17.15 -2.60
CA ASN A 169 15.16 -18.36 -2.12
C ASN A 169 15.84 -19.15 -3.23
N TYR A 170 15.19 -19.32 -4.39
CA TYR A 170 15.63 -20.26 -5.42
C TYR A 170 16.19 -19.57 -6.66
N PHE A 171 15.74 -18.35 -6.97
CA PHE A 171 16.05 -17.62 -8.18
C PHE A 171 16.17 -16.12 -7.91
N PRO A 172 17.14 -15.67 -7.09
CA PRO A 172 17.20 -14.25 -6.63
C PRO A 172 17.31 -13.26 -7.79
N GLU A 173 17.92 -13.60 -8.92
CA GLU A 173 18.06 -12.73 -10.08
C GLU A 173 16.73 -12.39 -10.76
N TYR A 174 15.72 -13.27 -10.63
CA TYR A 174 14.41 -13.12 -11.26
C TYR A 174 13.31 -12.65 -10.29
N ALA A 175 13.61 -12.56 -9.00
CA ALA A 175 12.62 -12.28 -7.97
C ALA A 175 11.88 -10.94 -8.20
N ILE A 176 12.60 -9.86 -8.44
CA ILE A 176 12.03 -8.52 -8.60
C ILE A 176 11.24 -8.38 -9.90
N PRO A 177 11.79 -8.67 -11.10
CA PRO A 177 11.05 -8.50 -12.34
C PRO A 177 9.74 -9.31 -12.40
N VAL A 178 9.80 -10.58 -11.97
CA VAL A 178 8.63 -11.49 -12.02
C VAL A 178 7.54 -11.07 -11.05
N SER A 179 7.90 -10.63 -9.85
CA SER A 179 6.93 -10.29 -8.81
C SER A 179 6.12 -9.05 -9.14
N TYR A 180 6.75 -8.01 -9.70
CA TYR A 180 6.03 -6.80 -10.11
C TYR A 180 5.09 -7.04 -11.30
N THR A 181 5.42 -7.95 -12.21
CA THR A 181 4.55 -8.30 -13.33
C THR A 181 3.35 -9.15 -12.90
N HIS A 182 3.54 -10.10 -11.97
CA HIS A 182 2.46 -11.01 -11.56
C HIS A 182 1.46 -10.39 -10.57
N LEU A 183 1.87 -9.45 -9.73
CA LEU A 183 0.96 -8.79 -8.79
C LEU A 183 0.05 -7.74 -9.43
N THR A 184 0.42 -7.22 -10.60
CA THR A 184 -0.41 -6.27 -11.34
C THR A 184 -1.45 -6.92 -12.24
N LEU A 185 -1.28 -8.20 -12.59
CA LEU A 185 -2.19 -8.93 -13.50
C LEU A 185 -3.56 -9.31 -12.90
N PRO A 186 -3.70 -9.74 -11.62
CA PRO A 186 -4.99 -10.20 -11.10
C PRO A 186 -6.02 -9.10 -10.89
N THR A 187 -5.62 -7.83 -10.89
CA THR A 187 -6.56 -6.72 -10.68
C THR A 187 -7.39 -6.37 -11.93
N SER A 188 -7.00 -6.89 -13.11
CA SER A 188 -7.73 -6.66 -14.36
C SER A 188 -8.89 -7.62 -14.61
N ASP A 189 -8.89 -8.80 -13.97
CA ASP A 189 -9.86 -9.88 -14.21
C ASP A 189 -10.99 -9.95 -13.17
N LEU A 190 -11.04 -9.00 -12.22
CA LEU A 190 -12.05 -8.92 -11.16
C LEU A 190 -13.19 -7.94 -11.47
N VAL A 191 -13.48 -7.67 -12.74
CA VAL A 191 -14.63 -6.84 -13.18
C VAL A 191 -15.68 -7.67 -13.87
#